data_199bc972f429fa5ed9355df5d0d45260
#
_entry.id   199bc972f429fa5ed9355df5d0d45260
#
_cell.length_a   1.000
_cell.length_b   1.000
_cell.length_c   1.000
_cell.angle_alpha   90.00
_cell.angle_beta   90.00
_cell.angle_gamma   90.00
#
_symmetry.space_group_name_H-M   'P 1'
#
loop_
_entity.id
_entity.type
_entity.pdbx_description
1 polymer ?
#
loop_
_entity_poly.entity_id
_entity_poly.type
_entity_poly.pdbx_seq_one_letter_code
_entity_poly.pdbx_strand_id
1 'polypeptide(L)'
;MTERKYYEVLGVAHDASPEDIKKAFRKAALKYHPDRNPGDKEAEAKFKEVAQAYEVLSDPERRARYDRFGDEGLSGVATRGY
;
A
#
# COMPACT_ATOMS: atom_id res chain seq x y z
N MET A 1 -15.00 -11.78 4.59
CA MET A 1 -14.42 -11.51 3.29
C MET A 1 -13.12 -10.73 3.45
N THR A 2 -12.07 -11.19 2.80
CA THR A 2 -10.77 -10.57 2.93
C THR A 2 -10.72 -9.28 2.13
N GLU A 3 -10.28 -8.22 2.76
CA GLU A 3 -10.10 -6.96 2.07
C GLU A 3 -8.89 -7.00 1.17
N ARG A 4 -9.05 -6.40 0.01
CA ARG A 4 -7.95 -6.30 -0.95
C ARG A 4 -7.65 -4.85 -1.29
N LYS A 5 -7.94 -3.98 -0.36
CA LYS A 5 -7.80 -2.55 -0.54
C LYS A 5 -6.38 -2.15 -0.96
N TYR A 6 -5.38 -2.71 -0.31
CA TYR A 6 -4.00 -2.33 -0.62
C TYR A 6 -3.56 -2.84 -1.98
N TYR A 7 -4.05 -3.99 -2.39
CA TYR A 7 -3.75 -4.48 -3.73
C TYR A 7 -4.39 -3.57 -4.77
N GLU A 8 -5.60 -3.11 -4.51
CA GLU A 8 -6.28 -2.19 -5.42
C GLU A 8 -5.60 -0.84 -5.48
N VAL A 9 -5.13 -0.35 -4.34
CA VAL A 9 -4.42 0.93 -4.29
C VAL A 9 -3.20 0.90 -5.20
N LEU A 10 -2.47 -0.20 -5.18
CA LEU A 10 -1.30 -0.34 -6.03
C LEU A 10 -1.65 -0.80 -7.45
N GLY A 11 -2.87 -1.28 -7.65
CA GLY A 11 -3.28 -1.75 -8.96
C GLY A 11 -2.67 -3.07 -9.35
N VAL A 12 -2.46 -3.96 -8.38
CA VAL A 12 -1.86 -5.27 -8.65
C VAL A 12 -2.83 -6.37 -8.23
N ALA A 13 -2.60 -7.57 -8.76
CA ALA A 13 -3.38 -8.73 -8.36
C ALA A 13 -2.98 -9.14 -6.94
N HIS A 14 -3.89 -9.82 -6.25
CA HIS A 14 -3.60 -10.19 -4.87
C HIS A 14 -2.51 -11.28 -4.78
N ASP A 15 -2.21 -11.92 -5.88
CA ASP A 15 -1.12 -12.90 -5.93
C ASP A 15 0.14 -12.34 -6.62
N ALA A 16 0.22 -11.02 -6.74
CA ALA A 16 1.36 -10.38 -7.37
C ALA A 16 2.65 -10.71 -6.64
N SER A 17 3.74 -10.84 -7.40
CA SER A 17 5.04 -11.10 -6.80
C SER A 17 5.56 -9.86 -6.08
N PRO A 18 6.52 -10.02 -5.16
CA PRO A 18 7.13 -8.86 -4.50
C PRO A 18 7.70 -7.86 -5.49
N GLU A 19 8.24 -8.35 -6.59
CA GLU A 19 8.79 -7.46 -7.62
C GLU A 19 7.70 -6.65 -8.32
N ASP A 20 6.58 -7.30 -8.60
CA ASP A 20 5.45 -6.60 -9.22
C ASP A 20 4.90 -5.54 -8.28
N ILE A 21 4.84 -5.85 -7.00
CA ILE A 21 4.38 -4.90 -5.99
C ILE A 21 5.33 -3.69 -5.95
N LYS A 22 6.62 -3.95 -5.98
CA LYS A 22 7.61 -2.88 -5.97
C LYS A 22 7.50 -1.98 -7.20
N LYS A 23 7.34 -2.58 -8.36
CA LYS A 23 7.17 -1.82 -9.58
C LYS A 23 5.92 -0.95 -9.55
N ALA A 24 4.83 -1.54 -9.07
CA ALA A 24 3.56 -0.82 -8.98
C ALA A 24 3.69 0.35 -8.01
N PHE A 25 4.38 0.14 -6.89
CA PHE A 25 4.61 1.20 -5.93
C PHE A 25 5.38 2.36 -6.55
N ARG A 26 6.47 2.05 -7.25
CA ARG A 26 7.28 3.08 -7.87
C ARG A 26 6.48 3.91 -8.86
N LYS A 27 5.69 3.23 -9.65
CA LYS A 27 4.85 3.88 -10.65
C LYS A 27 3.83 4.81 -10.00
N ALA A 28 3.15 4.30 -8.99
CA ALA A 28 2.13 5.08 -8.29
C ALA A 28 2.77 6.22 -7.51
N ALA A 29 3.92 5.97 -6.89
CA ALA A 29 4.60 7.01 -6.14
C ALA A 29 5.01 8.17 -7.02
N LEU A 30 5.47 7.88 -8.23
CA LEU A 30 5.81 8.94 -9.17
C LEU A 30 4.58 9.72 -9.61
N LYS A 31 3.49 8.99 -9.86
CA LYS A 31 2.27 9.61 -10.34
C LYS A 31 1.70 10.60 -9.32
N TYR A 32 1.75 10.25 -8.05
CA TYR A 32 1.14 11.05 -7.00
C TYR A 32 2.13 11.83 -6.15
N HIS A 33 3.38 11.87 -6.57
CA HIS A 33 4.41 12.54 -5.80
C HIS A 33 4.11 14.02 -5.61
N PRO A 34 4.31 14.55 -4.39
CA PRO A 34 4.02 15.97 -4.12
C PRO A 34 4.76 16.94 -5.02
N ASP A 35 5.99 16.60 -5.42
CA ASP A 35 6.77 17.46 -6.30
C ASP A 35 6.15 17.56 -7.69
N ARG A 36 5.47 16.53 -8.13
CA ARG A 36 4.81 16.52 -9.43
C ARG A 36 3.38 17.06 -9.37
N ASN A 37 2.82 17.07 -8.18
CA ASN A 37 1.44 17.50 -7.97
C ASN A 37 1.38 18.51 -6.82
N PRO A 38 2.09 19.62 -6.94
CA PRO A 38 2.14 20.58 -5.84
C PRO A 38 0.77 21.16 -5.53
N GLY A 39 0.42 21.14 -4.26
CA GLY A 39 -0.85 21.69 -3.84
C GLY A 39 -2.07 20.82 -4.12
N ASP A 40 -1.87 19.65 -4.71
CA ASP A 40 -2.97 18.74 -5.01
C ASP A 40 -3.19 17.82 -3.82
N LYS A 41 -4.27 18.09 -3.08
CA LYS A 41 -4.56 17.31 -1.87
C LYS A 41 -5.00 15.90 -2.18
N GLU A 42 -5.63 15.69 -3.31
CA GLU A 42 -6.02 14.35 -3.71
C GLU A 42 -4.79 13.48 -3.99
N ALA A 43 -3.84 14.04 -4.70
CA ALA A 43 -2.60 13.32 -4.98
C ALA A 43 -1.84 13.02 -3.69
N GLU A 44 -1.86 13.97 -2.76
CA GLU A 44 -1.21 13.77 -1.48
C GLU A 44 -1.83 12.62 -0.71
N ALA A 45 -3.16 12.57 -0.68
CA ALA A 45 -3.87 11.49 0.00
C ALA A 45 -3.59 10.15 -0.68
N LYS A 46 -3.58 10.14 -2.00
CA LYS A 46 -3.27 8.92 -2.75
C LYS A 46 -1.84 8.45 -2.48
N PHE A 47 -0.92 9.39 -2.42
CA PHE A 47 0.47 9.04 -2.15
C PHE A 47 0.61 8.36 -0.80
N LYS A 48 -0.09 8.86 0.21
CA LYS A 48 -0.07 8.25 1.53
C LYS A 48 -0.66 6.85 1.50
N GLU A 49 -1.75 6.66 0.78
CA GLU A 49 -2.36 5.34 0.65
C GLU A 49 -1.41 4.37 -0.05
N VAL A 50 -0.77 4.83 -1.10
CA VAL A 50 0.17 4.00 -1.84
C VAL A 50 1.35 3.60 -0.96
N ALA A 51 1.88 4.53 -0.19
CA ALA A 51 2.99 4.24 0.71
C ALA A 51 2.59 3.22 1.77
N GLN A 52 1.41 3.37 2.32
CA GLN A 52 0.92 2.45 3.33
C GLN A 52 0.70 1.05 2.74
N ALA A 53 0.14 0.99 1.55
CA ALA A 53 -0.08 -0.29 0.88
C ALA A 53 1.24 -1.00 0.65
N TYR A 54 2.24 -0.26 0.20
CA TYR A 54 3.55 -0.86 -0.05
C TYR A 54 4.20 -1.34 1.24
N GLU A 55 4.05 -0.57 2.32
CA GLU A 55 4.61 -0.94 3.60
C GLU A 55 4.08 -2.30 4.06
N VAL A 56 2.79 -2.52 3.87
CA VAL A 56 2.18 -3.79 4.24
C VAL A 56 2.54 -4.90 3.27
N LEU A 57 2.43 -4.64 1.98
CA LEU A 57 2.58 -5.69 0.98
C LEU A 57 4.03 -6.06 0.67
N SER A 58 4.98 -5.19 1.03
CA SER A 58 6.39 -5.48 0.79
C SER A 58 7.00 -6.35 1.88
N ASP A 59 6.37 -6.41 3.04
CA ASP A 59 6.84 -7.22 4.16
C ASP A 59 6.11 -8.55 4.14
N PRO A 60 6.82 -9.68 3.96
CA PRO A 60 6.16 -10.99 3.88
C PRO A 60 5.27 -11.30 5.07
N GLU A 61 5.69 -10.91 6.27
CA GLU A 61 4.91 -11.16 7.46
C GLU A 61 3.65 -10.33 7.50
N ARG A 62 3.77 -9.04 7.24
CA ARG A 62 2.61 -8.15 7.22
C ARG A 62 1.66 -8.53 6.12
N ARG A 63 2.22 -8.87 4.96
CA ARG A 63 1.39 -9.28 3.84
C ARG A 63 0.58 -10.52 4.17
N ALA A 64 1.23 -11.49 4.80
CA ALA A 64 0.55 -12.72 5.19
C ALA A 64 -0.58 -12.44 6.17
N ARG A 65 -0.34 -11.57 7.13
CA ARG A 65 -1.36 -11.19 8.09
C ARG A 65 -2.51 -10.46 7.43
N TYR A 66 -2.18 -9.56 6.53
CA TYR A 66 -3.19 -8.81 5.82
C TYR A 66 -4.05 -9.75 4.96
N ASP A 67 -3.41 -10.71 4.31
CA ASP A 67 -4.13 -11.65 3.47
C ASP A 67 -5.08 -12.53 4.27
N ARG A 68 -4.72 -12.81 5.53
CA ARG A 68 -5.52 -13.67 6.38
C ARG A 68 -6.61 -12.92 7.14
N PHE A 69 -6.30 -11.75 7.62
CA PHE A 69 -7.17 -11.02 8.54
C PHE A 69 -7.60 -9.64 8.04
N GLY A 70 -7.09 -9.21 6.91
CA GLY A 70 -7.39 -7.88 6.41
C GLY A 70 -6.78 -6.82 7.31
N ASP A 71 -7.42 -5.64 7.33
CA ASP A 71 -6.92 -4.52 8.14
C ASP A 71 -6.85 -4.85 9.62
N GLU A 72 -7.71 -5.73 10.09
CA GLU A 72 -7.74 -6.08 11.50
C GLU A 72 -6.46 -6.78 11.93
N GLY A 73 -5.88 -7.56 11.05
CA GLY A 73 -4.63 -8.25 11.34
C GLY A 73 -3.47 -7.30 11.53
N LEU A 74 -3.61 -6.06 11.09
CA LEU A 74 -2.56 -5.06 11.18
C LEU A 74 -2.75 -4.09 12.33
N SER A 75 -3.91 -4.10 12.94
CA SER A 75 -4.25 -3.13 13.98
C SER A 75 -3.23 -3.03 15.09
N GLY A 76 -2.76 -4.17 15.57
CA GLY A 76 -1.81 -4.19 16.66
C GLY A 76 -0.39 -3.90 16.24
N VAL A 77 -0.12 -3.94 14.95
CA VAL A 77 1.23 -3.76 14.41
C VAL A 77 1.41 -2.35 13.85
N ALA A 78 0.40 -1.89 13.13
CA ALA A 78 0.51 -0.64 12.39
C ALA A 78 0.58 0.59 13.27
N THR A 79 0.10 0.50 14.49
CA THR A 79 0.09 1.66 15.38
C THR A 79 1.46 1.95 15.97
N ARG A 80 2.35 1.00 15.88
CA ARG A 80 3.65 1.17 16.48
C ARG A 80 4.56 1.99 15.59
N GLY A 81 5.22 2.94 16.17
CA GLY A 81 6.18 3.72 15.43
C GLY A 81 5.65 5.01 14.85
N TYR A 82 4.40 5.28 15.07
CA TYR A 82 3.82 6.52 14.57
C TYR A 82 3.08 7.28 15.64
#